data_9b488534d6db6b878df430cbe87a943c
#
_entry.id   9b488534d6db6b878df430cbe87a943c
#
_cell.length_a   1.000
_cell.length_b   1.000
_cell.length_c   1.000
_cell.angle_alpha   90.00
_cell.angle_beta   90.00
_cell.angle_gamma   90.00
#
_symmetry.space_group_name_H-M   'P 1'
#
loop_
_entity.id
_entity.type
_entity.pdbx_description
1 polymer ?
#
loop_
_entity_poly.entity_id
_entity_poly.type
_entity_poly.pdbx_seq_one_letter_code
_entity_poly.pdbx_strand_id
1 'polypeptide(L)'
;MTQIKQYNFVKEQGVPCSFILEYNKEVTADDLFAVVRVNASDEEFVAKFDIVKTENVSDDAVTTFKLTLDGDIPQGRYVYDVFVYDANNHPKTKILKGHVLVKGSVSDRGRLNG
;
A
#
# COMPACT_ATOMS: atom_id res chain seq x y z
N MET A 1 -22.44 6.12 -6.40
CA MET A 1 -21.52 4.99 -6.56
C MET A 1 -20.11 5.41 -6.16
N THR A 2 -19.48 4.64 -5.32
CA THR A 2 -18.13 4.94 -4.87
C THR A 2 -17.14 4.42 -5.89
N GLN A 3 -16.28 5.29 -6.39
CA GLN A 3 -15.19 4.85 -7.27
C GLN A 3 -13.99 4.47 -6.44
N ILE A 4 -13.39 3.32 -6.79
CA ILE A 4 -12.16 2.88 -6.16
C ILE A 4 -11.01 3.61 -6.85
N LYS A 5 -10.19 4.30 -6.08
CA LYS A 5 -9.02 4.98 -6.62
C LYS A 5 -7.98 3.95 -7.01
N GLN A 6 -7.18 4.30 -8.00
CA GLN A 6 -6.07 3.46 -8.45
C GLN A 6 -4.78 4.24 -8.36
N TYR A 7 -3.76 3.60 -7.81
CA TYR A 7 -2.43 4.18 -7.68
C TYR A 7 -1.38 3.09 -7.90
N ASN A 8 -0.53 3.28 -8.88
CA ASN A 8 0.53 2.33 -9.21
C ASN A 8 1.87 2.93 -8.82
N PHE A 9 2.77 2.12 -8.31
CA PHE A 9 4.08 2.64 -7.93
C PHE A 9 5.17 1.61 -8.16
N VAL A 10 6.41 2.08 -8.09
CA VAL A 10 7.61 1.27 -8.27
C VAL A 10 8.37 1.25 -6.96
N LYS A 11 8.82 0.07 -6.56
CA LYS A 11 9.62 -0.11 -5.36
C LYS A 11 10.94 -0.77 -5.75
N GLU A 12 12.04 -0.26 -5.23
CA GLU A 12 13.32 -0.97 -5.38
C GLU A 12 13.39 -2.06 -4.31
N GLN A 13 13.92 -3.21 -4.69
CA GLN A 13 14.08 -4.33 -3.77
C GLN A 13 14.97 -3.91 -2.59
N GLY A 14 14.50 -4.18 -1.38
CA GLY A 14 15.20 -3.84 -0.17
C GLY A 14 15.08 -2.39 0.28
N VAL A 15 14.41 -1.54 -0.48
CA VAL A 15 14.23 -0.12 -0.15
C VAL A 15 12.77 0.14 0.21
N PRO A 16 12.48 0.65 1.42
CA PRO A 16 11.11 0.97 1.79
C PRO A 16 10.51 2.02 0.86
N CYS A 17 9.23 1.87 0.59
CA CYS A 17 8.48 2.80 -0.25
C CYS A 17 7.21 3.22 0.47
N SER A 18 6.93 4.51 0.51
CA SER A 18 5.76 5.04 1.22
C SER A 18 4.92 5.92 0.34
N PHE A 19 3.63 5.97 0.63
CA PHE A 19 2.75 6.94 0.02
C PHE A 19 1.71 7.41 1.03
N ILE A 20 1.07 8.53 0.71
CA ILE A 20 0.06 9.15 1.56
C ILE A 20 -1.32 8.84 1.00
N LEU A 21 -2.21 8.40 1.87
CA LEU A 21 -3.60 8.12 1.52
C LEU A 21 -4.50 9.05 2.33
N GLU A 22 -5.28 9.86 1.63
CA GLU A 22 -6.28 10.72 2.26
C GLU A 22 -7.65 10.04 2.14
N TYR A 23 -8.40 10.10 3.23
CA TYR A 23 -9.72 9.48 3.28
C TYR A 23 -10.73 10.48 3.83
N ASN A 24 -11.95 10.41 3.36
CA ASN A 24 -12.98 11.40 3.70
C ASN A 24 -13.87 10.98 4.87
N LYS A 25 -13.46 9.99 5.61
CA LYS A 25 -14.16 9.54 6.82
C LYS A 25 -13.17 9.39 7.94
N GLU A 26 -13.66 9.50 9.17
CA GLU A 26 -12.81 9.32 10.32
C GLU A 26 -12.68 7.84 10.65
N VAL A 27 -11.46 7.32 10.51
CA VAL A 27 -11.14 5.93 10.81
C VAL A 27 -9.75 5.88 11.46
N THR A 28 -9.42 4.76 12.08
CA THR A 28 -8.09 4.56 12.67
C THR A 28 -7.24 3.67 11.78
N ALA A 29 -5.94 3.62 12.06
CA ALA A 29 -5.04 2.75 11.31
C ALA A 29 -5.45 1.28 11.46
N ASP A 30 -6.01 0.91 12.60
CA ASP A 30 -6.44 -0.47 12.85
C ASP A 30 -7.66 -0.87 11.99
N ASP A 31 -8.39 0.11 11.48
CA ASP A 31 -9.53 -0.15 10.61
C ASP A 31 -9.11 -0.45 9.17
N LEU A 32 -7.85 -0.25 8.84
CA LEU A 32 -7.36 -0.46 7.48
C LEU A 32 -6.59 -1.77 7.37
N PHE A 33 -6.73 -2.38 6.20
CA PHE A 33 -5.98 -3.59 5.87
C PHE A 33 -5.44 -3.44 4.44
N ALA A 34 -4.11 -3.48 4.29
CA ALA A 34 -3.46 -3.26 3.01
C ALA A 34 -2.38 -4.31 2.80
N VAL A 35 -2.52 -5.06 1.72
CA VAL A 35 -1.61 -6.17 1.44
C VAL A 35 -1.26 -6.22 -0.04
N VAL A 36 -0.11 -6.85 -0.32
CA VAL A 36 0.41 -7.07 -1.67
C VAL A 36 0.27 -8.56 -1.99
N ARG A 37 -0.25 -8.86 -3.18
CA ARG A 37 -0.41 -10.23 -3.66
C ARG A 37 0.21 -10.38 -5.05
N VAL A 38 0.49 -11.62 -5.42
CA VAL A 38 0.95 -11.90 -6.79
C VAL A 38 -0.22 -11.69 -7.76
N ASN A 39 -1.39 -12.21 -7.41
CA ASN A 39 -2.60 -12.03 -8.20
C ASN A 39 -3.74 -11.56 -7.31
N ALA A 40 -4.65 -10.79 -7.88
CA ALA A 40 -5.76 -10.22 -7.13
C ALA A 40 -6.66 -11.28 -6.49
N SER A 41 -6.74 -12.46 -7.11
CA SER A 41 -7.59 -13.55 -6.62
C SER A 41 -6.93 -14.42 -5.55
N ASP A 42 -5.65 -14.19 -5.25
CA ASP A 42 -4.94 -15.00 -4.27
C ASP A 42 -5.47 -14.72 -2.87
N GLU A 43 -5.63 -15.76 -2.07
CA GLU A 43 -5.97 -15.60 -0.66
C GLU A 43 -4.76 -15.18 0.16
N GLU A 44 -3.59 -15.65 -0.24
CA GLU A 44 -2.35 -15.34 0.46
C GLU A 44 -1.75 -14.04 -0.06
N PHE A 45 -1.04 -13.36 0.81
CA PHE A 45 -0.33 -12.15 0.42
C PHE A 45 1.17 -12.32 0.67
N VAL A 46 1.97 -11.57 -0.11
CA VAL A 46 3.44 -11.64 0.01
C VAL A 46 3.98 -10.61 0.97
N ALA A 47 3.23 -9.54 1.22
CA ALA A 47 3.65 -8.49 2.12
C ALA A 47 2.45 -7.70 2.61
N LYS A 48 2.61 -7.03 3.74
CA LYS A 48 1.61 -6.18 4.34
C LYS A 48 2.19 -4.79 4.52
N PHE A 49 1.39 -3.76 4.27
CA PHE A 49 1.81 -2.38 4.49
C PHE A 49 1.77 -2.03 5.97
N ASP A 50 2.73 -1.24 6.41
CA ASP A 50 2.64 -0.55 7.70
C ASP A 50 1.79 0.69 7.50
N ILE A 51 0.83 0.91 8.39
CA ILE A 51 -0.11 2.01 8.26
C ILE A 51 -0.03 2.87 9.52
N VAL A 52 0.26 4.15 9.33
CA VAL A 52 0.36 5.12 10.42
C VAL A 52 -0.52 6.31 10.08
N LYS A 53 -1.34 6.73 11.05
CA LYS A 53 -2.14 7.93 10.90
C LYS A 53 -1.22 9.13 11.04
N THR A 54 -1.36 10.09 10.12
CA THR A 54 -0.55 11.31 10.12
C THR A 54 -1.46 12.53 10.17
N GLU A 55 -0.84 13.71 10.24
CA GLU A 55 -1.59 14.95 10.13
C GLU A 55 -2.13 15.10 8.72
N ASN A 56 -3.30 15.74 8.61
CA ASN A 56 -3.91 15.97 7.30
C ASN A 56 -3.04 16.96 6.51
N VAL A 57 -2.81 16.61 5.24
CA VAL A 57 -2.01 17.44 4.35
C VAL A 57 -2.88 18.37 3.50
N SER A 58 -4.19 18.16 3.51
CA SER A 58 -5.12 19.04 2.82
C SER A 58 -6.34 19.27 3.68
N ASP A 59 -7.06 20.37 3.42
CA ASP A 59 -8.27 20.71 4.18
C ASP A 59 -9.44 19.80 3.85
N ASP A 60 -9.37 19.09 2.72
CA ASP A 60 -10.44 18.20 2.29
C ASP A 60 -10.36 16.82 2.92
N ALA A 61 -9.23 16.47 3.48
CA ALA A 61 -9.06 15.16 4.09
C ALA A 61 -9.58 15.15 5.51
N VAL A 62 -10.34 14.11 5.86
CA VAL A 62 -10.78 13.88 7.24
C VAL A 62 -9.72 13.09 7.98
N THR A 63 -9.14 12.09 7.34
CA THR A 63 -8.09 11.26 7.92
C THR A 63 -7.01 11.03 6.88
N THR A 64 -5.76 11.09 7.31
CA THR A 64 -4.61 10.87 6.42
C THR A 64 -3.73 9.79 7.01
N PHE A 65 -3.30 8.88 6.16
CA PHE A 65 -2.43 7.77 6.55
C PHE A 65 -1.18 7.75 5.69
N LYS A 66 -0.09 7.32 6.31
CA LYS A 66 1.13 6.98 5.58
C LYS A 66 1.21 5.47 5.51
N LEU A 67 1.25 4.93 4.31
CA LEU A 67 1.39 3.51 4.08
C LEU A 67 2.81 3.25 3.60
N THR A 68 3.49 2.33 4.28
CA THR A 68 4.88 2.00 3.96
C THR A 68 4.98 0.53 3.60
N LEU A 69 5.53 0.25 2.44
CA LEU A 69 5.84 -1.11 2.03
C LEU A 69 7.33 -1.32 2.23
N ASP A 70 7.65 -2.11 3.24
CA ASP A 70 9.01 -2.43 3.60
C ASP A 70 9.25 -3.91 3.31
N GLY A 71 10.51 -4.31 3.41
CA GLY A 71 10.86 -5.71 3.26
C GLY A 71 11.47 -6.02 1.91
N ASP A 72 11.99 -7.22 1.84
CA ASP A 72 12.73 -7.71 0.70
C ASP A 72 11.82 -8.56 -0.20
N ILE A 73 10.95 -7.89 -0.94
CA ILE A 73 10.04 -8.56 -1.85
C ILE A 73 10.79 -8.86 -3.15
N PRO A 74 10.72 -10.12 -3.65
CA PRO A 74 11.41 -10.45 -4.89
C PRO A 74 10.98 -9.57 -6.06
N GLN A 75 11.91 -9.36 -6.99
CA GLN A 75 11.61 -8.65 -8.23
C GLN A 75 10.39 -9.24 -8.90
N GLY A 76 9.53 -8.39 -9.42
CA GLY A 76 8.36 -8.84 -10.15
C GLY A 76 7.25 -7.82 -10.12
N ARG A 77 6.12 -8.22 -10.68
CA ARG A 77 4.91 -7.42 -10.71
C ARG A 77 3.90 -7.99 -9.74
N TYR A 78 3.35 -7.10 -8.94
CA TYR A 78 2.40 -7.47 -7.90
C TYR A 78 1.18 -6.57 -7.98
N VAL A 79 0.12 -6.97 -7.30
CA VAL A 79 -1.06 -6.13 -7.11
C VAL A 79 -1.22 -5.87 -5.62
N TYR A 80 -1.87 -4.77 -5.29
CA TYR A 80 -2.18 -4.48 -3.90
C TYR A 80 -3.54 -3.83 -3.81
N ASP A 81 -4.12 -3.88 -2.62
CA ASP A 81 -5.34 -3.18 -2.33
C ASP A 81 -5.36 -2.73 -0.88
N VAL A 82 -6.21 -1.73 -0.62
CA VAL A 82 -6.42 -1.18 0.72
C VAL A 82 -7.91 -1.25 1.00
N PHE A 83 -8.25 -1.88 2.12
CA PHE A 83 -9.61 -2.02 2.58
C PHE A 83 -9.82 -1.28 3.88
N VAL A 84 -11.03 -0.80 4.11
CA VAL A 84 -11.47 -0.27 5.40
C VAL A 84 -12.55 -1.18 5.95
N TYR A 85 -12.38 -1.60 7.20
CA TYR A 85 -13.41 -2.34 7.93
C TYR A 85 -14.29 -1.35 8.66
N ASP A 86 -15.59 -1.65 8.76
CA ASP A 86 -16.45 -0.80 9.55
C ASP A 86 -16.37 -1.19 11.04
N ALA A 87 -17.06 -0.40 11.88
CA ALA A 87 -17.00 -0.58 13.33
C ALA A 87 -17.53 -1.95 13.80
N ASN A 88 -18.29 -2.64 12.96
CA ASN A 88 -18.85 -3.95 13.29
C ASN A 88 -18.10 -5.10 12.63
N ASN A 89 -16.94 -4.81 12.03
CA ASN A 89 -16.15 -5.79 11.25
C ASN A 89 -16.95 -6.39 10.09
N HIS A 90 -17.86 -5.63 9.55
CA HIS A 90 -18.63 -6.06 8.40
C HIS A 90 -17.80 -5.93 7.13
N PRO A 91 -18.37 -6.37 5.99
CA PRO A 91 -17.60 -6.39 4.77
C PRO A 91 -16.82 -5.10 4.54
N LYS A 92 -15.59 -5.31 4.19
CA LYS A 92 -14.65 -4.23 3.95
C LYS A 92 -15.03 -3.46 2.69
N THR A 93 -14.76 -2.18 2.74
CA THR A 93 -14.85 -1.35 1.56
C THR A 93 -13.44 -1.19 0.99
N LYS A 94 -13.26 -1.56 -0.28
CA LYS A 94 -11.99 -1.34 -0.96
C LYS A 94 -11.91 0.13 -1.36
N ILE A 95 -10.88 0.82 -0.89
CA ILE A 95 -10.74 2.25 -1.13
C ILE A 95 -9.60 2.59 -2.08
N LEU A 96 -8.65 1.66 -2.27
CA LEU A 96 -7.51 1.88 -3.14
C LEU A 96 -7.04 0.55 -3.68
N LYS A 97 -6.59 0.54 -4.93
CA LYS A 97 -5.97 -0.63 -5.55
C LYS A 97 -4.90 -0.18 -6.52
N GLY A 98 -4.03 -1.08 -6.92
CA GLY A 98 -3.02 -0.76 -7.91
C GLY A 98 -2.02 -1.85 -8.11
N HIS A 99 -0.97 -1.51 -8.82
CA HIS A 99 0.14 -2.40 -9.14
C HIS A 99 1.40 -1.91 -8.47
N VAL A 100 2.23 -2.85 -8.04
CA VAL A 100 3.57 -2.57 -7.53
C VAL A 100 4.56 -3.28 -8.45
N LEU A 101 5.47 -2.53 -9.03
CA LEU A 101 6.59 -3.11 -9.76
C LEU A 101 7.81 -3.07 -8.85
N VAL A 102 8.34 -4.24 -8.49
CA VAL A 102 9.55 -4.34 -7.67
C VAL A 102 10.73 -4.58 -8.58
N LYS A 103 11.67 -3.65 -8.57
CA LYS A 103 12.89 -3.70 -9.39
C LYS A 103 14.08 -4.08 -8.54
N GLY A 104 15.08 -4.71 -9.16
CA GLY A 104 16.33 -4.98 -8.50
C GLY A 104 17.06 -3.69 -8.16
N SER A 105 17.83 -3.71 -7.08
CA SER A 105 18.55 -2.54 -6.63
C SER A 105 19.68 -2.18 -7.59
N VAL A 106 19.65 -0.95 -8.07
CA VAL A 106 20.71 -0.44 -8.94
C VAL A 106 22.04 -0.32 -8.20
N SER A 107 21.95 -0.01 -6.91
CA SER A 107 23.15 0.12 -6.07
C SER A 107 23.94 -1.19 -5.99
N ASP A 108 23.23 -2.30 -5.89
CA ASP A 108 23.89 -3.62 -5.83
C ASP A 108 24.60 -3.93 -7.13
N ARG A 109 23.98 -3.59 -8.26
CA ARG A 109 24.62 -3.79 -9.55
C ARG A 109 25.86 -2.92 -9.71
N GLY A 110 25.79 -1.69 -9.21
CA GLY A 110 26.93 -0.80 -9.21
C GLY A 110 28.11 -1.38 -8.44
N ARG A 111 27.84 -1.97 -7.30
CA ARG A 111 28.89 -2.58 -6.49
C ARG A 111 29.49 -3.81 -7.14
N LEU A 112 28.68 -4.59 -7.81
CA LEU A 112 29.16 -5.79 -8.50
C LEU A 112 30.07 -5.43 -9.68
N ASN A 113 29.86 -4.30 -10.27
CA ASN A 113 30.60 -3.85 -11.43
C ASN A 113 31.79 -2.95 -11.09
N GLY A 114 31.85 -2.51 -9.85
CA GLY A 114 32.85 -1.53 -9.44
C GLY A 114 34.06 -2.12 -8.75
#